data_7d284594f8bc8a0839ba8213d6f026a7
#
_entry.id   7d284594f8bc8a0839ba8213d6f026a7
#
_cell.length_a   1.000
_cell.length_b   1.000
_cell.length_c   1.000
_cell.angle_alpha   90.00
_cell.angle_beta   90.00
_cell.angle_gamma   90.00
#
_symmetry.space_group_name_H-M   'P 1'
#
loop_
_entity.id
_entity.type
_entity.pdbx_description
1 polymer ?
#
loop_
_entity_poly.entity_id
_entity_poly.type
_entity_poly.pdbx_seq_one_letter_code
_entity_poly.pdbx_strand_id
1 'polypeptide(L)'
;MIEQHRAATGRGVVVTGGSSGIGRAIAETFVANGDRVVVLDRAGTGIDAISVDVSQEDSVRAAFGTARQRLGTIDILVNSAGLLTESRLQDMTLAMWNETLSVDLTGVFLCCREVVGEMRQQKWGRIINIASQLAIKGGTGLSHYSAAKAGIVALTKSLALEVASDNVLVNSIAPGPIETPLVQGISEEWKIAKRAELPLGRFGSAAEVAPTALLLASEPGGNLYVGQTLGPNSGDVMQ
;
A
#
# COMPACT_ATOMS: atom_id res chain seq x y z
N MET A 1 19.69 -21.65 -19.55
CA MET A 1 19.29 -20.23 -19.73
C MET A 1 19.72 -19.52 -18.47
N ILE A 2 20.59 -18.50 -18.59
CA ILE A 2 21.00 -17.68 -17.45
C ILE A 2 19.79 -16.80 -17.13
N GLU A 3 19.12 -17.03 -15.99
CA GLU A 3 18.11 -16.09 -15.49
C GLU A 3 18.79 -14.72 -15.34
N GLN A 4 18.37 -13.77 -16.17
CA GLN A 4 18.77 -12.37 -15.99
C GLN A 4 18.08 -11.88 -14.71
N HIS A 5 18.78 -11.94 -13.59
CA HIS A 5 18.34 -11.27 -12.37
C HIS A 5 18.30 -9.78 -12.66
N ARG A 6 17.12 -9.18 -12.53
CA ARG A 6 16.97 -7.73 -12.65
C ARG A 6 17.80 -7.07 -11.55
N ALA A 7 18.44 -5.95 -11.87
CA ALA A 7 19.24 -5.23 -10.90
C ALA A 7 18.47 -4.98 -9.60
N ALA A 8 19.12 -5.19 -8.46
CA ALA A 8 18.52 -4.97 -7.14
C ALA A 8 18.26 -3.48 -6.84
N THR A 9 18.74 -2.58 -7.70
CA THR A 9 18.64 -1.12 -7.59
C THR A 9 18.34 -0.49 -8.95
N GLY A 10 17.94 0.78 -8.97
CA GLY A 10 17.65 1.53 -10.21
C GLY A 10 16.30 1.18 -10.84
N ARG A 11 15.44 0.42 -10.16
CA ARG A 11 14.10 0.04 -10.60
C ARG A 11 13.18 1.26 -10.60
N GLY A 12 12.18 1.27 -11.47
CA GLY A 12 11.13 2.28 -11.47
C GLY A 12 10.05 1.94 -10.43
N VAL A 13 9.88 2.79 -9.43
CA VAL A 13 8.95 2.61 -8.32
C VAL A 13 7.89 3.70 -8.32
N VAL A 14 6.63 3.30 -8.25
CA VAL A 14 5.50 4.21 -8.02
C VAL A 14 4.93 3.95 -6.64
N VAL A 15 4.77 5.02 -5.83
CA VAL A 15 4.14 4.95 -4.51
C VAL A 15 2.95 5.88 -4.47
N THR A 16 1.73 5.34 -4.34
CA THR A 16 0.54 6.16 -4.10
C THR A 16 0.42 6.55 -2.63
N GLY A 17 -0.05 7.77 -2.33
CA GLY A 17 -0.11 8.27 -0.94
C GLY A 17 1.28 8.50 -0.33
N GLY A 18 2.29 8.76 -1.17
CA GLY A 18 3.68 8.84 -0.75
C GLY A 18 4.11 10.20 -0.18
N SER A 19 3.21 11.18 -0.07
CA SER A 19 3.53 12.50 0.52
C SER A 19 3.60 12.47 2.04
N SER A 20 3.08 11.45 2.71
CA SER A 20 3.04 11.37 4.17
C SER A 20 3.05 9.92 4.70
N GLY A 21 3.21 9.77 6.01
CA GLY A 21 3.01 8.53 6.74
C GLY A 21 3.81 7.33 6.20
N ILE A 22 3.14 6.19 6.10
CA ILE A 22 3.75 4.92 5.66
C ILE A 22 4.23 5.02 4.22
N GLY A 23 3.42 5.61 3.30
CA GLY A 23 3.79 5.77 1.90
C GLY A 23 5.07 6.56 1.72
N ARG A 24 5.23 7.66 2.46
CA ARG A 24 6.46 8.47 2.45
C ARG A 24 7.67 7.68 2.93
N ALA A 25 7.56 6.98 4.06
CA ALA A 25 8.66 6.18 4.58
C ALA A 25 9.07 5.06 3.61
N ILE A 26 8.11 4.44 2.92
CA ILE A 26 8.37 3.45 1.88
C ILE A 26 9.10 4.10 0.69
N ALA A 27 8.63 5.25 0.20
CA ALA A 27 9.27 5.97 -0.90
C ALA A 27 10.73 6.34 -0.56
N GLU A 28 10.97 6.88 0.64
CA GLU A 28 12.32 7.20 1.13
C GLU A 28 13.21 5.96 1.24
N THR A 29 12.65 4.82 1.66
CA THR A 29 13.38 3.54 1.73
C THR A 29 13.81 3.03 0.36
N PHE A 30 12.95 3.13 -0.66
CA PHE A 30 13.31 2.76 -2.03
C PHE A 30 14.36 3.72 -2.63
N VAL A 31 14.27 5.02 -2.37
CA VAL A 31 15.32 5.99 -2.78
C VAL A 31 16.66 5.63 -2.14
N ALA A 32 16.67 5.34 -0.83
CA ALA A 32 17.87 4.94 -0.12
C ALA A 32 18.47 3.61 -0.66
N ASN A 33 17.62 2.73 -1.20
CA ASN A 33 18.06 1.51 -1.91
C ASN A 33 18.65 1.79 -3.31
N GLY A 34 18.57 3.04 -3.80
CA GLY A 34 19.04 3.42 -5.14
C GLY A 34 18.01 3.22 -6.25
N ASP A 35 16.72 3.05 -5.93
CA ASP A 35 15.62 2.98 -6.90
C ASP A 35 15.17 4.39 -7.32
N ARG A 36 14.59 4.49 -8.53
CA ARG A 36 13.98 5.73 -9.04
C ARG A 36 12.51 5.75 -8.62
N VAL A 37 12.15 6.72 -7.81
CA VAL A 37 10.83 6.77 -7.18
C VAL A 37 10.01 7.96 -7.67
N VAL A 38 8.77 7.71 -8.04
CA VAL A 38 7.74 8.73 -8.31
C VAL A 38 6.62 8.54 -7.28
N VAL A 39 6.27 9.61 -6.60
CA VAL A 39 5.14 9.65 -5.66
C VAL A 39 3.89 10.14 -6.39
N LEU A 40 2.80 9.41 -6.25
CA LEU A 40 1.46 9.79 -6.69
C LEU A 40 0.62 10.15 -5.47
N ASP A 41 0.24 11.43 -5.33
CA ASP A 41 -0.50 11.88 -4.14
C ASP A 41 -1.42 13.06 -4.48
N ARG A 42 -2.54 13.16 -3.79
CA ARG A 42 -3.47 14.27 -3.98
C ARG A 42 -2.84 15.62 -3.65
N ALA A 43 -1.94 15.66 -2.67
CA ALA A 43 -1.21 16.86 -2.29
C ALA A 43 -0.19 17.31 -3.35
N GLY A 44 0.26 16.41 -4.24
CA GLY A 44 1.25 16.72 -5.27
C GLY A 44 2.61 17.13 -4.71
N THR A 45 2.96 16.68 -3.51
CA THR A 45 4.21 17.02 -2.79
C THR A 45 5.00 15.76 -2.47
N GLY A 46 6.32 15.88 -2.35
CA GLY A 46 7.22 14.78 -2.02
C GLY A 46 8.21 14.47 -3.14
N ILE A 47 8.74 13.26 -3.13
CA ILE A 47 9.77 12.78 -4.06
C ILE A 47 9.18 12.68 -5.46
N ASP A 48 9.67 13.50 -6.39
CA ASP A 48 9.24 13.55 -7.81
C ASP A 48 7.71 13.41 -7.97
N ALA A 49 6.97 14.21 -7.19
CA ALA A 49 5.53 14.03 -6.98
C ALA A 49 4.70 14.41 -8.23
N ILE A 50 3.64 13.63 -8.43
CA ILE A 50 2.58 13.88 -9.41
C ILE A 50 1.25 13.92 -8.65
N SER A 51 0.44 14.95 -8.91
CA SER A 51 -0.90 15.04 -8.32
C SER A 51 -1.83 13.98 -8.92
N VAL A 52 -2.56 13.25 -8.06
CA VAL A 52 -3.53 12.24 -8.45
C VAL A 52 -4.67 12.15 -7.44
N ASP A 53 -5.89 12.00 -7.93
CA ASP A 53 -6.99 11.45 -7.16
C ASP A 53 -7.17 9.98 -7.56
N VAL A 54 -6.80 9.06 -6.68
CA VAL A 54 -6.85 7.61 -6.95
C VAL A 54 -8.27 7.08 -7.10
N SER A 55 -9.29 7.82 -6.65
CA SER A 55 -10.70 7.47 -6.82
C SER A 55 -11.21 7.74 -8.25
N GLN A 56 -10.44 8.46 -9.07
CA GLN A 56 -10.85 8.90 -10.42
C GLN A 56 -10.00 8.21 -11.49
N GLU A 57 -10.63 7.38 -12.31
CA GLU A 57 -9.93 6.57 -13.33
C GLU A 57 -9.08 7.40 -14.29
N ASP A 58 -9.62 8.52 -14.81
CA ASP A 58 -8.88 9.37 -15.73
C ASP A 58 -7.68 10.07 -15.05
N SER A 59 -7.81 10.44 -13.78
CA SER A 59 -6.70 10.99 -12.99
C SER A 59 -5.58 9.96 -12.80
N VAL A 60 -5.94 8.71 -12.47
CA VAL A 60 -5.00 7.60 -12.34
C VAL A 60 -4.28 7.36 -13.66
N ARG A 61 -5.02 7.23 -14.77
CA ARG A 61 -4.45 7.00 -16.12
C ARG A 61 -3.45 8.09 -16.51
N ALA A 62 -3.80 9.36 -16.31
CA ALA A 62 -2.93 10.49 -16.62
C ALA A 62 -1.66 10.50 -15.75
N ALA A 63 -1.79 10.24 -14.44
CA ALA A 63 -0.67 10.21 -13.52
C ALA A 63 0.31 9.06 -13.83
N PHE A 64 -0.20 7.86 -14.13
CA PHE A 64 0.64 6.72 -14.53
C PHE A 64 1.30 6.95 -15.89
N GLY A 65 0.64 7.61 -16.82
CA GLY A 65 1.25 8.05 -18.09
C GLY A 65 2.46 8.96 -17.86
N THR A 66 2.33 9.95 -16.97
CA THR A 66 3.42 10.83 -16.57
C THR A 66 4.53 10.09 -15.82
N ALA A 67 4.18 9.18 -14.92
CA ALA A 67 5.15 8.36 -14.19
C ALA A 67 6.00 7.50 -15.16
N ARG A 68 5.38 6.89 -16.18
CA ARG A 68 6.11 6.15 -17.24
C ARG A 68 7.08 7.03 -18.02
N GLN A 69 6.70 8.28 -18.34
CA GLN A 69 7.61 9.22 -19.01
C GLN A 69 8.87 9.51 -18.17
N ARG A 70 8.74 9.58 -16.83
CA ARG A 70 9.85 9.86 -15.92
C ARG A 70 10.71 8.62 -15.62
N LEU A 71 10.06 7.47 -15.45
CA LEU A 71 10.71 6.23 -15.02
C LEU A 71 11.16 5.33 -16.20
N GLY A 72 10.57 5.49 -17.38
CA GLY A 72 10.68 4.55 -18.49
C GLY A 72 9.78 3.32 -18.27
N THR A 73 10.07 2.54 -17.24
CA THR A 73 9.27 1.36 -16.84
C THR A 73 8.85 1.48 -15.38
N ILE A 74 7.67 0.92 -15.06
CA ILE A 74 7.21 0.79 -13.67
C ILE A 74 7.42 -0.67 -13.26
N ASP A 75 8.42 -0.87 -12.41
CA ASP A 75 8.83 -2.19 -11.94
C ASP A 75 8.12 -2.57 -10.65
N ILE A 76 7.88 -1.58 -9.81
CA ILE A 76 7.28 -1.74 -8.48
C ILE A 76 6.15 -0.75 -8.31
N LEU A 77 5.00 -1.24 -7.87
CA LEU A 77 3.87 -0.42 -7.43
C LEU A 77 3.62 -0.63 -5.94
N VAL A 78 3.58 0.46 -5.18
CA VAL A 78 3.12 0.44 -3.79
C VAL A 78 1.84 1.26 -3.67
N ASN A 79 0.75 0.60 -3.38
CA ASN A 79 -0.55 1.23 -3.13
C ASN A 79 -0.67 1.56 -1.63
N SER A 80 -0.39 2.81 -1.28
CA SER A 80 -0.46 3.30 0.11
C SER A 80 -1.41 4.50 0.29
N ALA A 81 -2.03 4.99 -0.77
CA ALA A 81 -3.08 5.99 -0.65
C ALA A 81 -4.28 5.41 0.13
N GLY A 82 -4.83 6.19 1.03
CA GLY A 82 -5.99 5.78 1.82
C GLY A 82 -6.49 6.91 2.69
N LEU A 83 -7.71 6.77 3.17
CA LEU A 83 -8.34 7.66 4.14
C LEU A 83 -8.92 6.86 5.31
N LEU A 84 -9.10 7.52 6.44
CA LEU A 84 -9.71 6.95 7.62
C LEU A 84 -10.72 7.95 8.17
N THR A 85 -11.98 7.55 8.19
CA THR A 85 -13.06 8.27 8.86
C THR A 85 -13.75 7.31 9.82
N GLU A 86 -14.37 7.86 10.88
CA GLU A 86 -15.10 7.06 11.85
C GLU A 86 -16.60 7.38 11.79
N SER A 87 -17.42 6.34 11.72
CA SER A 87 -18.86 6.43 11.87
C SER A 87 -19.44 5.09 12.33
N ARG A 88 -20.35 5.10 13.30
CA ARG A 88 -21.12 3.89 13.61
C ARG A 88 -21.97 3.49 12.40
N LEU A 89 -22.15 2.21 12.18
CA LEU A 89 -22.85 1.70 10.99
C LEU A 89 -24.26 2.33 10.83
N GLN A 90 -24.98 2.49 11.93
CA GLN A 90 -26.32 3.08 11.93
C GLN A 90 -26.35 4.58 11.53
N ASP A 91 -25.23 5.29 11.72
CA ASP A 91 -25.08 6.73 11.47
C ASP A 91 -24.29 6.99 10.18
N MET A 92 -23.75 5.93 9.57
CA MET A 92 -22.91 6.01 8.36
C MET A 92 -23.78 6.29 7.14
N THR A 93 -23.48 7.38 6.44
CA THR A 93 -24.13 7.68 5.17
C THR A 93 -23.57 6.83 4.04
N LEU A 94 -24.36 6.58 3.00
CA LEU A 94 -23.87 5.92 1.79
C LEU A 94 -22.74 6.71 1.12
N ALA A 95 -22.73 8.03 1.24
CA ALA A 95 -21.64 8.87 0.73
C ALA A 95 -20.31 8.58 1.44
N MET A 96 -20.30 8.50 2.78
CA MET A 96 -19.10 8.14 3.56
C MET A 96 -18.60 6.73 3.21
N TRP A 97 -19.51 5.77 3.09
CA TRP A 97 -19.21 4.42 2.65
C TRP A 97 -18.52 4.43 1.27
N ASN A 98 -19.16 5.07 0.29
CA ASN A 98 -18.67 5.12 -1.08
C ASN A 98 -17.34 5.87 -1.19
N GLU A 99 -17.15 6.96 -0.46
CA GLU A 99 -15.89 7.70 -0.43
C GLU A 99 -14.73 6.80 0.03
N THR A 100 -14.91 6.10 1.15
CA THR A 100 -13.89 5.17 1.66
C THR A 100 -13.59 4.05 0.66
N LEU A 101 -14.61 3.40 0.10
CA LEU A 101 -14.38 2.33 -0.87
C LEU A 101 -13.74 2.84 -2.17
N SER A 102 -14.11 4.04 -2.62
CA SER A 102 -13.55 4.61 -3.85
C SER A 102 -12.07 4.88 -3.74
N VAL A 103 -11.59 5.37 -2.59
CA VAL A 103 -10.17 5.63 -2.35
C VAL A 103 -9.43 4.35 -1.97
N ASP A 104 -9.90 3.67 -0.91
CA ASP A 104 -9.13 2.60 -0.25
C ASP A 104 -9.22 1.24 -0.96
N LEU A 105 -10.17 1.02 -1.87
CA LEU A 105 -10.31 -0.23 -2.59
C LEU A 105 -10.31 -0.03 -4.11
N THR A 106 -11.23 0.80 -4.64
CA THR A 106 -11.31 1.03 -6.09
C THR A 106 -10.03 1.67 -6.61
N GLY A 107 -9.45 2.64 -5.87
CA GLY A 107 -8.17 3.26 -6.22
C GLY A 107 -7.03 2.26 -6.33
N VAL A 108 -6.95 1.29 -5.42
CA VAL A 108 -5.96 0.21 -5.48
C VAL A 108 -6.15 -0.65 -6.73
N PHE A 109 -7.40 -1.02 -7.03
CA PHE A 109 -7.72 -1.74 -8.27
C PHE A 109 -7.28 -0.95 -9.51
N LEU A 110 -7.62 0.33 -9.61
CA LEU A 110 -7.26 1.18 -10.74
C LEU A 110 -5.75 1.24 -10.94
N CYS A 111 -5.00 1.46 -9.86
CA CYS A 111 -3.53 1.52 -9.92
C CYS A 111 -2.90 0.16 -10.31
N CYS A 112 -3.39 -0.95 -9.76
CA CYS A 112 -2.93 -2.29 -10.16
C CYS A 112 -3.17 -2.54 -11.65
N ARG A 113 -4.37 -2.19 -12.15
CA ARG A 113 -4.75 -2.35 -13.57
C ARG A 113 -3.84 -1.57 -14.52
N GLU A 114 -3.36 -0.39 -14.09
CA GLU A 114 -2.45 0.42 -14.91
C GLU A 114 -1.09 -0.24 -15.16
N VAL A 115 -0.58 -1.05 -14.24
CA VAL A 115 0.79 -1.59 -14.33
C VAL A 115 0.85 -3.06 -14.70
N VAL A 116 -0.18 -3.84 -14.40
CA VAL A 116 -0.12 -5.30 -14.48
C VAL A 116 0.17 -5.81 -15.90
N GLY A 117 -0.39 -5.16 -16.92
CA GLY A 117 -0.17 -5.56 -18.32
C GLY A 117 1.28 -5.41 -18.75
N GLU A 118 1.93 -4.30 -18.38
CA GLU A 118 3.33 -4.03 -18.67
C GLU A 118 4.26 -4.98 -17.87
N MET A 119 4.00 -5.18 -16.58
CA MET A 119 4.77 -6.10 -15.74
C MET A 119 4.73 -7.54 -16.26
N ARG A 120 3.57 -8.01 -16.74
CA ARG A 120 3.42 -9.34 -17.37
C ARG A 120 4.25 -9.49 -18.65
N GLN A 121 4.24 -8.45 -19.50
CA GLN A 121 5.05 -8.44 -20.73
C GLN A 121 6.55 -8.47 -20.42
N GLN A 122 6.99 -7.78 -19.38
CA GLN A 122 8.39 -7.75 -18.90
C GLN A 122 8.80 -9.04 -18.20
N LYS A 123 7.85 -9.92 -17.84
CA LYS A 123 8.07 -11.11 -17.01
C LYS A 123 8.72 -10.77 -15.66
N TRP A 124 8.41 -9.59 -15.15
CA TRP A 124 8.84 -9.12 -13.85
C TRP A 124 7.95 -7.97 -13.34
N GLY A 125 7.60 -8.01 -12.08
CA GLY A 125 6.89 -6.94 -11.40
C GLY A 125 6.70 -7.23 -9.92
N ARG A 126 6.54 -6.17 -9.11
CA ARG A 126 6.21 -6.27 -7.70
C ARG A 126 5.08 -5.30 -7.37
N ILE A 127 3.98 -5.81 -6.84
CA ILE A 127 2.83 -5.00 -6.40
C ILE A 127 2.65 -5.23 -4.90
N ILE A 128 2.67 -4.14 -4.14
CA ILE A 128 2.59 -4.15 -2.68
C ILE A 128 1.41 -3.27 -2.27
N ASN A 129 0.39 -3.87 -1.69
CA ASN A 129 -0.83 -3.18 -1.29
C ASN A 129 -0.84 -2.94 0.23
N ILE A 130 -0.99 -1.70 0.66
CA ILE A 130 -1.11 -1.39 2.09
C ILE A 130 -2.56 -1.61 2.54
N ALA A 131 -2.77 -2.75 3.18
CA ALA A 131 -4.00 -3.13 3.85
C ALA A 131 -4.04 -2.55 5.28
N SER A 132 -4.54 -3.30 6.24
CA SER A 132 -4.58 -2.98 7.66
C SER A 132 -4.84 -4.26 8.45
N GLN A 133 -4.36 -4.35 9.68
CA GLN A 133 -4.81 -5.38 10.63
C GLN A 133 -6.35 -5.38 10.84
N LEU A 134 -7.00 -4.23 10.63
CA LEU A 134 -8.46 -4.11 10.71
C LEU A 134 -9.19 -4.86 9.58
N ALA A 135 -8.50 -5.24 8.51
CA ALA A 135 -9.01 -6.18 7.52
C ALA A 135 -9.31 -7.56 8.10
N ILE A 136 -8.68 -7.90 9.24
CA ILE A 136 -8.73 -9.23 9.87
C ILE A 136 -9.62 -9.18 11.11
N LYS A 137 -9.37 -8.20 12.01
CA LYS A 137 -10.07 -8.16 13.30
C LYS A 137 -11.27 -7.20 13.34
N GLY A 138 -11.41 -6.33 12.34
CA GLY A 138 -12.40 -5.25 12.36
C GLY A 138 -12.06 -4.13 13.34
N GLY A 139 -12.91 -3.10 13.38
CA GLY A 139 -12.80 -1.98 14.32
C GLY A 139 -14.16 -1.30 14.51
N THR A 140 -14.48 -0.91 15.75
CA THR A 140 -15.72 -0.18 16.06
C THR A 140 -15.71 1.14 15.31
N GLY A 141 -16.83 1.47 14.64
CA GLY A 141 -16.95 2.70 13.84
C GLY A 141 -16.19 2.68 12.51
N LEU A 142 -15.58 1.54 12.13
CA LEU A 142 -14.67 1.44 10.99
C LEU A 142 -15.13 0.35 9.99
N SER A 143 -16.41 0.04 9.92
CA SER A 143 -16.92 -1.05 9.07
C SER A 143 -16.61 -0.83 7.57
N HIS A 144 -16.73 0.38 7.06
CA HIS A 144 -16.37 0.75 5.67
C HIS A 144 -14.87 0.58 5.42
N TYR A 145 -14.03 1.09 6.33
CA TYR A 145 -12.58 0.96 6.23
C TYR A 145 -12.13 -0.50 6.30
N SER A 146 -12.65 -1.25 7.29
CA SER A 146 -12.35 -2.68 7.43
C SER A 146 -12.77 -3.48 6.21
N ALA A 147 -13.96 -3.18 5.64
CA ALA A 147 -14.43 -3.82 4.41
C ALA A 147 -13.50 -3.49 3.22
N ALA A 148 -13.10 -2.24 3.04
CA ALA A 148 -12.17 -1.84 1.99
C ALA A 148 -10.82 -2.55 2.14
N LYS A 149 -10.24 -2.56 3.35
CA LYS A 149 -8.94 -3.19 3.61
C LYS A 149 -8.99 -4.72 3.51
N ALA A 150 -10.11 -5.36 3.87
CA ALA A 150 -10.35 -6.77 3.61
C ALA A 150 -10.47 -7.06 2.10
N GLY A 151 -11.13 -6.17 1.36
CA GLY A 151 -11.20 -6.21 -0.10
C GLY A 151 -9.81 -6.14 -0.76
N ILE A 152 -8.89 -5.32 -0.22
CA ILE A 152 -7.49 -5.27 -0.68
C ILE A 152 -6.80 -6.62 -0.49
N VAL A 153 -6.97 -7.28 0.66
CA VAL A 153 -6.38 -8.61 0.92
C VAL A 153 -6.90 -9.64 -0.07
N ALA A 154 -8.20 -9.63 -0.35
CA ALA A 154 -8.81 -10.53 -1.32
C ALA A 154 -8.35 -10.23 -2.77
N LEU A 155 -8.32 -8.95 -3.17
CA LEU A 155 -7.81 -8.51 -4.47
C LEU A 155 -6.34 -8.93 -4.67
N THR A 156 -5.51 -8.76 -3.64
CA THR A 156 -4.10 -9.17 -3.64
C THR A 156 -3.95 -10.67 -3.97
N LYS A 157 -4.72 -11.52 -3.31
CA LYS A 157 -4.70 -12.98 -3.51
C LYS A 157 -5.15 -13.35 -4.92
N SER A 158 -6.25 -12.79 -5.38
CA SER A 158 -6.79 -13.07 -6.71
C SER A 158 -5.81 -12.64 -7.81
N LEU A 159 -5.30 -11.41 -7.74
CA LEU A 159 -4.35 -10.91 -8.72
C LEU A 159 -3.03 -11.71 -8.69
N ALA A 160 -2.55 -12.11 -7.51
CA ALA A 160 -1.36 -12.95 -7.39
C ALA A 160 -1.50 -14.28 -8.15
N LEU A 161 -2.67 -14.94 -8.07
CA LEU A 161 -2.95 -16.17 -8.82
C LEU A 161 -2.94 -15.96 -10.35
N GLU A 162 -3.40 -14.79 -10.81
CA GLU A 162 -3.47 -14.49 -12.24
C GLU A 162 -2.09 -14.23 -12.88
N VAL A 163 -1.13 -13.72 -12.09
CA VAL A 163 0.09 -13.13 -12.67
C VAL A 163 1.41 -13.75 -12.17
N ALA A 164 1.37 -14.64 -11.19
CA ALA A 164 2.58 -15.25 -10.60
C ALA A 164 3.43 -16.01 -11.64
N SER A 165 2.79 -16.66 -12.62
CA SER A 165 3.48 -17.36 -13.72
C SER A 165 4.26 -16.42 -14.63
N ASP A 166 3.96 -15.14 -14.59
CA ASP A 166 4.68 -14.07 -15.31
C ASP A 166 5.77 -13.39 -14.45
N ASN A 167 6.11 -13.98 -13.27
CA ASN A 167 7.02 -13.41 -12.29
C ASN A 167 6.59 -12.02 -11.78
N VAL A 168 5.28 -11.77 -11.76
CA VAL A 168 4.69 -10.60 -11.12
C VAL A 168 4.17 -11.03 -9.75
N LEU A 169 4.83 -10.56 -8.69
CA LEU A 169 4.48 -10.95 -7.32
C LEU A 169 3.64 -9.86 -6.65
N VAL A 170 2.47 -10.25 -6.20
CA VAL A 170 1.49 -9.35 -5.59
C VAL A 170 1.30 -9.75 -4.14
N ASN A 171 1.56 -8.82 -3.21
CA ASN A 171 1.45 -9.06 -1.78
C ASN A 171 0.82 -7.85 -1.08
N SER A 172 0.41 -8.03 0.16
CA SER A 172 -0.08 -6.94 0.99
C SER A 172 0.69 -6.84 2.31
N ILE A 173 0.68 -5.63 2.87
CA ILE A 173 1.16 -5.36 4.23
C ILE A 173 -0.06 -4.91 5.02
N ALA A 174 -0.27 -5.49 6.20
CA ALA A 174 -1.35 -5.16 7.12
C ALA A 174 -0.79 -4.54 8.42
N PRO A 175 -0.42 -3.25 8.39
CA PRO A 175 0.14 -2.61 9.57
C PRO A 175 -0.85 -2.58 10.73
N GLY A 176 -0.30 -2.54 11.94
CA GLY A 176 -1.02 -2.24 13.17
C GLY A 176 -1.20 -0.73 13.39
N PRO A 177 -1.36 -0.31 14.64
CA PRO A 177 -1.37 1.10 15.00
C PRO A 177 0.03 1.70 14.74
N ILE A 178 0.11 2.61 13.78
CA ILE A 178 1.36 3.28 13.36
C ILE A 178 1.21 4.78 13.58
N GLU A 179 2.20 5.40 14.20
CA GLU A 179 2.24 6.86 14.41
C GLU A 179 2.40 7.58 13.07
N THR A 180 1.29 8.07 12.53
CA THR A 180 1.18 8.76 11.24
C THR A 180 0.17 9.90 11.33
N PRO A 181 0.15 10.84 10.38
CA PRO A 181 -0.88 11.87 10.33
C PRO A 181 -2.31 11.31 10.32
N LEU A 182 -2.51 10.11 9.79
CA LEU A 182 -3.83 9.45 9.74
C LEU A 182 -4.43 9.20 11.13
N VAL A 183 -3.61 8.99 12.16
CA VAL A 183 -4.04 8.70 13.53
C VAL A 183 -3.85 9.89 14.50
N GLN A 184 -3.42 11.05 14.01
CA GLN A 184 -3.20 12.23 14.86
C GLN A 184 -4.49 12.76 15.50
N GLY A 185 -5.64 12.61 14.82
CA GLY A 185 -6.94 13.06 15.33
C GLY A 185 -7.56 12.18 16.41
N ILE A 186 -6.95 11.03 16.74
CA ILE A 186 -7.47 10.09 17.75
C ILE A 186 -7.08 10.59 19.15
N SER A 187 -8.00 10.45 20.13
CA SER A 187 -7.77 10.93 21.50
C SER A 187 -6.59 10.24 22.19
N GLU A 188 -5.90 10.96 23.05
CA GLU A 188 -4.76 10.40 23.82
C GLU A 188 -5.21 9.29 24.80
N GLU A 189 -6.42 9.40 25.36
CA GLU A 189 -6.98 8.35 26.22
C GLU A 189 -7.11 7.04 25.46
N TRP A 190 -7.62 7.09 24.22
CA TRP A 190 -7.70 5.90 23.37
C TRP A 190 -6.31 5.35 23.03
N LYS A 191 -5.35 6.22 22.71
CA LYS A 191 -3.98 5.80 22.39
C LYS A 191 -3.30 5.13 23.58
N ILE A 192 -3.50 5.64 24.80
CA ILE A 192 -2.97 5.04 26.04
C ILE A 192 -3.57 3.65 26.24
N ALA A 193 -4.91 3.55 26.20
CA ALA A 193 -5.60 2.27 26.34
C ALA A 193 -5.13 1.26 25.28
N LYS A 194 -5.03 1.70 24.01
CA LYS A 194 -4.59 0.85 22.91
C LYS A 194 -3.14 0.38 23.08
N ARG A 195 -2.21 1.24 23.54
CA ARG A 195 -0.83 0.83 23.82
C ARG A 195 -0.77 -0.27 24.88
N ALA A 196 -1.61 -0.20 25.90
CA ALA A 196 -1.68 -1.20 26.97
C ALA A 196 -2.17 -2.58 26.48
N GLU A 197 -2.94 -2.64 25.38
CA GLU A 197 -3.40 -3.89 24.77
C GLU A 197 -2.34 -4.55 23.89
N LEU A 198 -1.37 -3.79 23.37
CA LEU A 198 -0.38 -4.29 22.43
C LEU A 198 0.70 -5.10 23.14
N PRO A 199 1.06 -6.30 22.65
CA PRO A 199 2.18 -7.08 23.21
C PRO A 199 3.51 -6.31 23.29
N LEU A 200 3.82 -5.44 22.34
CA LEU A 200 5.02 -4.59 22.39
C LEU A 200 4.82 -3.31 23.23
N GLY A 201 3.63 -3.04 23.77
CA GLY A 201 3.33 -1.88 24.61
C GLY A 201 3.43 -0.53 23.90
N ARG A 202 3.55 -0.50 22.57
CA ARG A 202 3.72 0.74 21.80
C ARG A 202 3.13 0.64 20.38
N PHE A 203 2.85 1.78 19.80
CA PHE A 203 2.61 1.89 18.37
C PHE A 203 3.92 1.70 17.59
N GLY A 204 3.80 1.25 16.36
CA GLY A 204 4.91 1.24 15.42
C GLY A 204 5.13 2.63 14.81
N SER A 205 6.29 2.80 14.16
CA SER A 205 6.59 3.94 13.31
C SER A 205 6.46 3.55 11.83
N ALA A 206 6.26 4.53 10.95
CA ALA A 206 6.26 4.31 9.51
C ALA A 206 7.59 3.70 9.01
N ALA A 207 8.72 4.08 9.63
CA ALA A 207 10.05 3.56 9.33
C ALA A 207 10.21 2.06 9.68
N GLU A 208 9.41 1.52 10.61
CA GLU A 208 9.40 0.09 10.95
C GLU A 208 8.54 -0.74 10.00
N VAL A 209 7.62 -0.10 9.27
CA VAL A 209 6.81 -0.75 8.24
C VAL A 209 7.54 -0.81 6.89
N ALA A 210 8.25 0.26 6.54
CA ALA A 210 8.86 0.44 5.22
C ALA A 210 9.83 -0.69 4.79
N PRO A 211 10.67 -1.29 5.66
CA PRO A 211 11.53 -2.40 5.30
C PRO A 211 10.78 -3.64 4.80
N THR A 212 9.53 -3.85 5.24
CA THR A 212 8.69 -4.96 4.76
C THR A 212 8.35 -4.79 3.26
N ALA A 213 8.11 -3.54 2.81
CA ALA A 213 7.89 -3.29 1.38
C ALA A 213 9.14 -3.55 0.55
N LEU A 214 10.31 -3.14 1.04
CA LEU A 214 11.58 -3.42 0.37
C LEU A 214 11.87 -4.93 0.30
N LEU A 215 11.60 -5.68 1.38
CA LEU A 215 11.71 -7.15 1.40
C LEU A 215 10.84 -7.77 0.31
N LEU A 216 9.56 -7.42 0.24
CA LEU A 216 8.62 -7.96 -0.75
C LEU A 216 8.99 -7.62 -2.19
N ALA A 217 9.77 -6.55 -2.40
CA ALA A 217 10.27 -6.13 -3.70
C ALA A 217 11.69 -6.63 -4.00
N SER A 218 12.34 -7.33 -3.07
CA SER A 218 13.74 -7.76 -3.22
C SER A 218 13.88 -9.10 -3.92
N GLU A 219 15.08 -9.35 -4.46
CA GLU A 219 15.53 -10.66 -4.95
C GLU A 219 16.83 -11.04 -4.24
N PRO A 220 16.96 -12.28 -3.77
CA PRO A 220 15.98 -13.37 -3.79
C PRO A 220 14.96 -13.31 -2.64
N GLY A 221 15.07 -12.34 -1.71
CA GLY A 221 14.34 -12.31 -0.44
C GLY A 221 12.83 -12.34 -0.60
N GLY A 222 12.28 -11.65 -1.62
CA GLY A 222 10.85 -11.54 -1.92
C GLY A 222 10.26 -12.66 -2.76
N ASN A 223 11.07 -13.50 -3.40
CA ASN A 223 10.62 -14.38 -4.50
C ASN A 223 9.60 -15.46 -4.13
N LEU A 224 9.50 -15.83 -2.84
CA LEU A 224 8.53 -16.83 -2.39
C LEU A 224 7.24 -16.25 -1.78
N TYR A 225 7.13 -14.92 -1.71
CA TYR A 225 5.91 -14.28 -1.24
C TYR A 225 4.97 -14.05 -2.42
N VAL A 226 3.88 -14.81 -2.46
CA VAL A 226 2.83 -14.75 -3.49
C VAL A 226 1.48 -14.71 -2.80
N GLY A 227 0.74 -13.61 -2.94
CA GLY A 227 -0.57 -13.41 -2.31
C GLY A 227 -0.53 -13.33 -0.79
N GLN A 228 0.64 -13.08 -0.20
CA GLN A 228 0.80 -13.04 1.25
C GLN A 228 0.39 -11.69 1.84
N THR A 229 0.00 -11.72 3.12
CA THR A 229 -0.27 -10.52 3.91
C THR A 229 0.66 -10.52 5.12
N LEU A 230 1.61 -9.60 5.16
CA LEU A 230 2.57 -9.47 6.27
C LEU A 230 2.09 -8.42 7.26
N GLY A 231 2.12 -8.76 8.55
CA GLY A 231 1.54 -7.94 9.62
C GLY A 231 2.54 -7.30 10.59
N PRO A 232 3.24 -6.20 10.23
CA PRO A 232 4.01 -5.42 11.21
C PRO A 232 3.03 -4.63 12.10
N ASN A 233 2.57 -5.23 13.22
CA ASN A 233 1.40 -4.76 13.97
C ASN A 233 1.57 -4.75 15.50
N SER A 234 2.81 -4.79 16.00
CA SER A 234 3.11 -4.81 17.44
C SER A 234 2.49 -5.99 18.20
N GLY A 235 2.09 -7.05 17.49
CA GLY A 235 1.44 -8.24 18.05
C GLY A 235 -0.08 -8.11 18.25
N ASP A 236 -0.71 -7.04 17.79
CA ASP A 236 -2.15 -6.81 17.94
C ASP A 236 -3.02 -7.86 17.21
N VAL A 237 -2.49 -8.44 16.13
CA VAL A 237 -3.12 -9.54 15.39
C VAL A 237 -2.05 -10.57 15.01
N MET A 238 -2.27 -11.81 15.39
CA MET A 238 -1.46 -12.97 15.01
C MET A 238 -2.29 -13.86 14.05
N GLN A 239 -1.73 -14.19 12.87
CA GLN A 239 -2.39 -15.01 11.83
C GLN A 239 -1.73 -16.38 11.73
#